data_f3957ce5907193872e8d70a1940de43c
#
_entry.id   f3957ce5907193872e8d70a1940de43c
#
_cell.length_a   1.000
_cell.length_b   1.000
_cell.length_c   1.000
_cell.angle_alpha   90.00
_cell.angle_beta   90.00
_cell.angle_gamma   90.00
#
_symmetry.space_group_name_H-M   'P 1'
#
loop_
_entity.id
_entity.type
_entity.pdbx_description
1 polymer ?
#
loop_
_entity_poly.entity_id
_entity_poly.type
_entity_poly.pdbx_seq_one_letter_code
_entity_poly.pdbx_strand_id
1 'polypeptide(L)'
;MLLAIDIGNTNIVVGCIDDQKTYFIERLATVRTKTELEYAVDLKTLLEIYHIKKADIEGCIISSVVPQITNIARLAAEKILKKEVMVLGPGVKTGLNIMMDNPGQLGADLVADAVAGLNEYPVPFIVIDMGTATTVSVVNSKKQYIGGMILPGIGISLDALTARASQLSGISIDAPKHVIGRNTIECMKSGVLYSNAAAIDGIIDRVEEELGEKTTVIATGGLAKKIISHCKKEIILDEDLLLKGLLVIYKKNK
;
A
#
# COMPACT_ATOMS: atom_id res chain seq x y z
N MET A 1 20.71 -6.86 0.59
CA MET A 1 19.40 -6.15 0.69
C MET A 1 18.70 -6.13 -0.66
N LEU A 2 17.39 -5.99 -0.68
CA LEU A 2 16.53 -5.92 -1.86
C LEU A 2 16.06 -4.48 -2.10
N LEU A 3 16.12 -4.00 -3.34
CA LEU A 3 15.41 -2.80 -3.75
C LEU A 3 13.98 -3.22 -4.15
N ALA A 4 12.98 -2.75 -3.42
CA ALA A 4 11.58 -3.01 -3.67
C ALA A 4 10.90 -1.72 -4.16
N ILE A 5 10.14 -1.82 -5.24
CA ILE A 5 9.45 -0.69 -5.87
C ILE A 5 8.00 -1.07 -6.07
N ASP A 6 7.09 -0.24 -5.56
CA ASP A 6 5.67 -0.36 -5.86
C ASP A 6 5.18 0.86 -6.64
N ILE A 7 4.59 0.60 -7.80
CA ILE A 7 4.14 1.64 -8.74
C ILE A 7 2.62 1.76 -8.66
N GLY A 8 2.16 2.69 -7.82
CA GLY A 8 0.76 3.08 -7.71
C GLY A 8 0.37 4.20 -8.67
N ASN A 9 -0.93 4.48 -8.78
CA ASN A 9 -1.46 5.51 -9.67
C ASN A 9 -1.03 6.95 -9.31
N THR A 10 -0.79 7.23 -8.05
CA THR A 10 -0.41 8.56 -7.54
C THR A 10 1.05 8.63 -7.13
N ASN A 11 1.54 7.59 -6.47
CA ASN A 11 2.91 7.53 -5.96
C ASN A 11 3.58 6.23 -6.34
N ILE A 12 4.90 6.30 -6.49
CA ILE A 12 5.81 5.16 -6.54
C ILE A 12 6.45 5.08 -5.16
N VAL A 13 6.28 3.96 -4.47
CA VAL A 13 6.96 3.67 -3.21
C VAL A 13 8.26 2.94 -3.54
N VAL A 14 9.38 3.44 -3.03
CA VAL A 14 10.71 2.84 -3.20
C VAL A 14 11.29 2.58 -1.83
N GLY A 15 11.75 1.36 -1.60
CA GLY A 15 12.42 1.03 -0.36
C GLY A 15 13.54 0.02 -0.52
N CYS A 16 14.49 0.05 0.40
CA CYS A 16 15.48 -1.01 0.56
C CYS A 16 15.19 -1.79 1.83
N ILE A 17 15.12 -3.12 1.70
CA ILE A 17 14.75 -4.01 2.80
C ILE A 17 15.61 -5.28 2.78
N ASP A 18 15.85 -5.86 3.94
CA ASP A 18 16.35 -7.23 4.10
C ASP A 18 15.60 -7.94 5.24
N ASP A 19 16.05 -9.11 5.65
CA ASP A 19 15.41 -9.90 6.70
C ASP A 19 15.45 -9.26 8.09
N GLN A 20 16.28 -8.27 8.29
CA GLN A 20 16.49 -7.67 9.60
C GLN A 20 15.76 -6.34 9.73
N LYS A 21 15.70 -5.55 8.64
CA LYS A 21 15.11 -4.21 8.68
C LYS A 21 14.80 -3.63 7.31
N THR A 22 13.95 -2.64 7.33
CA THR A 22 13.77 -1.66 6.25
C THR A 22 14.73 -0.50 6.45
N TYR A 23 15.57 -0.24 5.46
CA TYR A 23 16.61 0.82 5.50
C TYR A 23 16.03 2.19 5.21
N PHE A 24 15.12 2.26 4.25
CA PHE A 24 14.33 3.46 3.95
C PHE A 24 13.05 3.08 3.19
N ILE A 25 12.07 3.96 3.27
CA ILE A 25 10.86 3.98 2.43
C ILE A 25 10.63 5.41 1.99
N GLU A 26 10.59 5.62 0.67
CA GLU A 26 10.33 6.92 0.09
C GLU A 26 9.24 6.87 -0.98
N ARG A 27 8.65 8.03 -1.22
CA ARG A 27 7.59 8.19 -2.23
C ARG A 27 8.02 9.19 -3.29
N LEU A 28 7.94 8.75 -4.54
CA LEU A 28 8.05 9.60 -5.72
C LEU A 28 6.67 9.79 -6.33
N ALA A 29 6.43 10.94 -6.96
CA ALA A 29 5.20 11.10 -7.74
C ALA A 29 5.19 10.16 -8.94
N THR A 30 4.04 9.55 -9.24
CA THR A 30 3.85 8.79 -10.47
C THR A 30 3.65 9.74 -11.64
N VAL A 31 4.69 9.95 -12.43
CA VAL A 31 4.68 10.84 -13.59
C VAL A 31 4.78 10.01 -14.86
N ARG A 32 3.64 9.87 -15.58
CA ARG A 32 3.53 8.99 -16.76
C ARG A 32 4.36 9.44 -17.96
N THR A 33 4.80 10.71 -17.98
CA THR A 33 5.60 11.29 -19.07
C THR A 33 7.11 11.23 -18.81
N LYS A 34 7.54 10.79 -17.63
CA LYS A 34 8.97 10.60 -17.33
C LYS A 34 9.58 9.50 -18.20
N THR A 35 10.78 9.79 -18.67
CA THR A 35 11.63 8.85 -19.39
C THR A 35 12.32 7.87 -18.47
N GLU A 36 12.88 6.81 -19.04
CA GLU A 36 13.75 5.85 -18.32
C GLU A 36 14.90 6.55 -17.56
N LEU A 37 15.53 7.57 -18.20
CA LEU A 37 16.65 8.27 -17.59
C LEU A 37 16.21 9.09 -16.37
N GLU A 38 15.06 9.75 -16.43
CA GLU A 38 14.55 10.53 -15.30
C GLU A 38 14.24 9.64 -14.10
N TYR A 39 13.58 8.49 -14.30
CA TYR A 39 13.39 7.52 -13.22
C TYR A 39 14.72 6.92 -12.73
N ALA A 40 15.69 6.70 -13.61
CA ALA A 40 17.02 6.25 -13.20
C ALA A 40 17.75 7.28 -12.32
N VAL A 41 17.61 8.57 -12.64
CA VAL A 41 18.16 9.67 -11.80
C VAL A 41 17.48 9.68 -10.43
N ASP A 42 16.15 9.59 -10.38
CA ASP A 42 15.41 9.54 -9.11
C ASP A 42 15.89 8.38 -8.24
N LEU A 43 15.94 7.16 -8.78
CA LEU A 43 16.39 5.97 -8.05
C LEU A 43 17.85 6.10 -7.59
N LYS A 44 18.72 6.61 -8.45
CA LYS A 44 20.12 6.86 -8.08
C LYS A 44 20.24 7.86 -6.93
N THR A 45 19.48 8.94 -7.00
CA THR A 45 19.46 9.99 -5.98
C THR A 45 18.96 9.43 -4.64
N LEU A 46 17.91 8.61 -4.62
CA LEU A 46 17.44 7.97 -3.40
C LEU A 46 18.55 7.09 -2.78
N LEU A 47 19.21 6.24 -3.56
CA LEU A 47 20.30 5.42 -3.05
C LEU A 47 21.45 6.25 -2.47
N GLU A 48 21.78 7.38 -3.10
CA GLU A 48 22.81 8.30 -2.63
C GLU A 48 22.42 9.01 -1.32
N ILE A 49 21.17 9.51 -1.21
CA ILE A 49 20.63 10.15 0.00
C ILE A 49 20.72 9.20 1.21
N TYR A 50 20.40 7.94 1.01
CA TYR A 50 20.40 6.92 2.08
C TYR A 50 21.74 6.17 2.20
N HIS A 51 22.77 6.62 1.47
CA HIS A 51 24.13 6.03 1.48
C HIS A 51 24.14 4.54 1.16
N ILE A 52 23.19 4.05 0.34
CA ILE A 52 23.11 2.66 -0.11
C ILE A 52 24.05 2.46 -1.31
N LYS A 53 24.99 1.54 -1.17
CA LYS A 53 25.87 1.17 -2.29
C LYS A 53 25.18 0.16 -3.18
N LYS A 54 25.30 0.34 -4.48
CA LYS A 54 24.73 -0.60 -5.48
C LYS A 54 25.22 -2.04 -5.29
N ALA A 55 26.45 -2.20 -4.80
CA ALA A 55 27.03 -3.52 -4.52
C ALA A 55 26.30 -4.28 -3.41
N ASP A 56 25.67 -3.56 -2.49
CA ASP A 56 24.95 -4.15 -1.36
C ASP A 56 23.52 -4.57 -1.74
N ILE A 57 23.04 -4.16 -2.93
CA ILE A 57 21.72 -4.54 -3.44
C ILE A 57 21.86 -5.87 -4.20
N GLU A 58 21.21 -6.91 -3.68
CA GLU A 58 21.23 -8.26 -4.27
C GLU A 58 20.36 -8.38 -5.50
N GLY A 59 19.26 -7.62 -5.54
CA GLY A 59 18.30 -7.63 -6.62
C GLY A 59 17.25 -6.53 -6.48
N CYS A 60 16.30 -6.54 -7.41
CA CYS A 60 15.18 -5.60 -7.41
C CYS A 60 13.90 -6.33 -7.78
N ILE A 61 12.80 -5.95 -7.13
CA ILE A 61 11.46 -6.40 -7.48
C ILE A 61 10.53 -5.20 -7.63
N ILE A 62 9.64 -5.26 -8.62
CA ILE A 62 8.65 -4.23 -8.91
C ILE A 62 7.25 -4.83 -8.79
N SER A 63 6.40 -4.23 -7.96
CA SER A 63 4.95 -4.33 -8.02
C SER A 63 4.43 -3.14 -8.82
N SER A 64 3.40 -3.33 -9.65
CA SER A 64 2.84 -2.23 -10.42
C SER A 64 1.38 -2.46 -10.78
N VAL A 65 0.60 -1.38 -10.61
CA VAL A 65 -0.77 -1.25 -11.14
C VAL A 65 -0.87 -0.19 -12.24
N VAL A 66 0.28 0.25 -12.81
CA VAL A 66 0.38 1.27 -13.87
C VAL A 66 1.18 0.73 -15.07
N PRO A 67 0.56 -0.06 -15.96
CA PRO A 67 1.27 -0.74 -17.06
C PRO A 67 2.12 0.20 -17.95
N GLN A 68 1.69 1.46 -18.10
CA GLN A 68 2.35 2.43 -18.98
C GLN A 68 3.79 2.76 -18.58
N ILE A 69 4.09 2.70 -17.27
CA ILE A 69 5.44 3.04 -16.77
C ILE A 69 6.19 1.84 -16.18
N THR A 70 5.54 0.69 -16.04
CA THR A 70 6.17 -0.51 -15.46
C THR A 70 7.48 -0.86 -16.17
N ASN A 71 7.46 -0.93 -17.52
CA ASN A 71 8.65 -1.26 -18.27
C ASN A 71 9.73 -0.16 -18.23
N ILE A 72 9.31 1.10 -18.18
CA ILE A 72 10.21 2.26 -18.07
C ILE A 72 10.94 2.21 -16.73
N ALA A 73 10.21 1.98 -15.64
CA ALA A 73 10.79 1.87 -14.30
C ALA A 73 11.71 0.63 -14.16
N ARG A 74 11.32 -0.50 -14.78
CA ARG A 74 12.16 -1.70 -14.85
C ARG A 74 13.50 -1.41 -15.50
N LEU A 75 13.48 -0.84 -16.70
CA LEU A 75 14.70 -0.47 -17.43
C LEU A 75 15.55 0.56 -16.67
N ALA A 76 14.91 1.53 -16.00
CA ALA A 76 15.61 2.48 -15.14
C ALA A 76 16.35 1.79 -13.99
N ALA A 77 15.70 0.86 -13.29
CA ALA A 77 16.31 0.09 -12.22
C ALA A 77 17.44 -0.82 -12.72
N GLU A 78 17.25 -1.52 -13.86
CA GLU A 78 18.30 -2.34 -14.51
C GLU A 78 19.50 -1.49 -14.92
N LYS A 79 19.28 -0.28 -15.44
CA LYS A 79 20.34 0.65 -15.82
C LYS A 79 21.22 1.03 -14.62
N ILE A 80 20.61 1.25 -13.45
CA ILE A 80 21.32 1.64 -12.23
C ILE A 80 22.02 0.46 -11.58
N LEU A 81 21.30 -0.67 -11.44
CA LEU A 81 21.80 -1.83 -10.67
C LEU A 81 22.69 -2.75 -11.49
N LYS A 82 22.56 -2.73 -12.82
CA LYS A 82 23.20 -3.70 -13.74
C LYS A 82 22.82 -5.15 -13.40
N LYS A 83 21.59 -5.37 -13.01
CA LYS A 83 21.00 -6.64 -12.63
C LYS A 83 19.61 -6.74 -13.25
N GLU A 84 19.17 -7.96 -13.52
CA GLU A 84 17.79 -8.24 -13.92
C GLU A 84 16.81 -7.84 -12.80
N VAL A 85 15.69 -7.24 -13.19
CA VAL A 85 14.65 -6.77 -12.27
C VAL A 85 13.41 -7.64 -12.42
N MET A 86 12.99 -8.24 -11.32
CA MET A 86 11.76 -9.01 -11.26
C MET A 86 10.55 -8.08 -11.28
N VAL A 87 9.56 -8.39 -12.10
CA VAL A 87 8.26 -7.70 -12.08
C VAL A 87 7.21 -8.68 -11.58
N LEU A 88 6.53 -8.33 -10.50
CA LEU A 88 5.46 -9.15 -9.95
C LEU A 88 4.29 -9.20 -10.94
N GLY A 89 3.93 -10.41 -11.35
CA GLY A 89 2.89 -10.65 -12.34
C GLY A 89 2.73 -12.14 -12.63
N PRO A 90 2.03 -12.50 -13.74
CA PRO A 90 1.82 -13.89 -14.12
C PRO A 90 3.13 -14.67 -14.21
N GLY A 91 3.15 -15.86 -13.61
CA GLY A 91 4.33 -16.74 -13.57
C GLY A 91 5.24 -16.57 -12.35
N VAL A 92 5.12 -15.49 -11.59
CA VAL A 92 5.85 -15.31 -10.33
C VAL A 92 5.21 -16.13 -9.22
N LYS A 93 6.01 -16.92 -8.53
CA LYS A 93 5.55 -17.77 -7.40
C LYS A 93 5.35 -16.89 -6.17
N THR A 94 4.12 -16.63 -5.79
CA THR A 94 3.78 -15.88 -4.58
C THR A 94 3.58 -16.79 -3.36
N GLY A 95 3.07 -18.00 -3.58
CA GLY A 95 2.61 -18.90 -2.53
C GLY A 95 1.26 -18.51 -1.93
N LEU A 96 0.60 -17.49 -2.48
CA LEU A 96 -0.75 -17.08 -2.09
C LEU A 96 -1.79 -17.93 -2.82
N ASN A 97 -2.69 -18.53 -2.07
CA ASN A 97 -3.87 -19.23 -2.62
C ASN A 97 -5.01 -18.22 -2.77
N ILE A 98 -5.34 -17.87 -4.02
CA ILE A 98 -6.36 -16.85 -4.34
C ILE A 98 -7.65 -17.55 -4.73
N MET A 99 -8.73 -17.32 -3.98
CA MET A 99 -10.05 -17.93 -4.14
C MET A 99 -11.08 -16.97 -4.75
N MET A 100 -10.63 -15.95 -5.46
CA MET A 100 -11.49 -15.05 -6.21
C MET A 100 -11.95 -15.68 -7.52
N ASP A 101 -13.08 -15.23 -8.06
CA ASP A 101 -13.62 -15.68 -9.36
C ASP A 101 -12.60 -15.48 -10.49
N ASN A 102 -11.86 -14.38 -10.46
CA ASN A 102 -10.82 -14.04 -11.42
C ASN A 102 -9.50 -13.68 -10.71
N PRO A 103 -8.68 -14.68 -10.32
CA PRO A 103 -7.44 -14.44 -9.57
C PRO A 103 -6.45 -13.50 -10.27
N GLY A 104 -6.45 -13.47 -11.62
CA GLY A 104 -5.57 -12.61 -12.41
C GLY A 104 -5.92 -11.11 -12.38
N GLN A 105 -7.06 -10.75 -11.82
CA GLN A 105 -7.47 -9.35 -11.64
C GLN A 105 -6.98 -8.76 -10.29
N LEU A 106 -6.45 -9.59 -9.40
CA LEU A 106 -5.93 -9.10 -8.14
C LEU A 106 -4.68 -8.26 -8.38
N GLY A 107 -4.67 -7.03 -7.86
CA GLY A 107 -3.56 -6.11 -7.96
C GLY A 107 -2.27 -6.70 -7.35
N ALA A 108 -1.14 -6.39 -7.95
CA ALA A 108 0.16 -6.88 -7.49
C ALA A 108 0.49 -6.39 -6.07
N ASP A 109 0.07 -5.17 -5.74
CA ASP A 109 0.13 -4.57 -4.40
C ASP A 109 -0.63 -5.41 -3.36
N LEU A 110 -1.89 -5.76 -3.64
CA LEU A 110 -2.72 -6.58 -2.75
C LEU A 110 -2.16 -8.00 -2.56
N VAL A 111 -1.53 -8.56 -3.62
CA VAL A 111 -0.82 -9.84 -3.53
C VAL A 111 0.37 -9.72 -2.59
N ALA A 112 1.17 -8.66 -2.71
CA ALA A 112 2.33 -8.43 -1.85
C ALA A 112 1.91 -8.27 -0.38
N ASP A 113 0.90 -7.45 -0.11
CA ASP A 113 0.38 -7.24 1.25
C ASP A 113 -0.14 -8.53 1.88
N ALA A 114 -0.90 -9.33 1.13
CA ALA A 114 -1.42 -10.60 1.63
C ALA A 114 -0.30 -11.62 1.89
N VAL A 115 0.76 -11.64 1.07
CA VAL A 115 1.93 -12.50 1.28
C VAL A 115 2.71 -12.07 2.52
N ALA A 116 2.86 -10.77 2.76
CA ALA A 116 3.45 -10.26 4.00
C ALA A 116 2.61 -10.66 5.21
N GLY A 117 1.29 -10.46 5.13
CA GLY A 117 0.36 -10.84 6.18
C GLY A 117 0.47 -12.32 6.56
N LEU A 118 0.56 -13.21 5.57
CA LEU A 118 0.74 -14.65 5.80
C LEU A 118 2.08 -15.02 6.44
N ASN A 119 3.09 -14.19 6.27
CA ASN A 119 4.43 -14.42 6.82
C ASN A 119 4.57 -13.88 8.26
N GLU A 120 3.92 -12.74 8.56
CA GLU A 120 4.14 -11.98 9.79
C GLU A 120 3.04 -12.16 10.83
N TYR A 121 1.79 -12.47 10.40
CA TYR A 121 0.61 -12.38 11.25
C TYR A 121 -0.19 -13.68 11.31
N PRO A 122 -0.91 -13.93 12.42
CA PRO A 122 -1.81 -15.08 12.52
C PRO A 122 -3.02 -14.91 11.62
N VAL A 123 -3.50 -16.02 11.05
CA VAL A 123 -4.76 -16.09 10.28
C VAL A 123 -5.94 -16.39 11.22
N PRO A 124 -7.19 -15.95 10.89
CA PRO A 124 -7.51 -15.11 9.75
C PRO A 124 -7.09 -13.65 9.96
N PHE A 125 -6.87 -12.91 8.88
CA PHE A 125 -6.55 -11.49 9.01
C PHE A 125 -7.20 -10.63 7.92
N ILE A 126 -7.30 -9.35 8.22
CA ILE A 126 -7.73 -8.29 7.32
C ILE A 126 -6.53 -7.35 7.11
N VAL A 127 -6.20 -7.03 5.86
CA VAL A 127 -5.28 -5.92 5.54
C VAL A 127 -6.09 -4.75 5.00
N ILE A 128 -5.87 -3.57 5.57
CA ILE A 128 -6.48 -2.31 5.14
C ILE A 128 -5.36 -1.41 4.64
N ASP A 129 -5.24 -1.26 3.31
CA ASP A 129 -4.30 -0.31 2.71
C ASP A 129 -5.01 1.01 2.41
N MET A 130 -4.52 2.09 3.03
CA MET A 130 -5.05 3.45 2.91
C MET A 130 -4.20 4.29 1.97
N GLY A 131 -4.26 3.95 0.70
CA GLY A 131 -3.59 4.62 -0.42
C GLY A 131 -4.49 5.60 -1.18
N THR A 132 -4.31 5.63 -2.51
CA THR A 132 -5.18 6.38 -3.45
C THR A 132 -6.62 5.88 -3.37
N ALA A 133 -6.82 4.58 -3.37
CA ALA A 133 -8.03 3.93 -2.87
C ALA A 133 -7.77 3.40 -1.46
N THR A 134 -8.81 3.15 -0.68
CA THR A 134 -8.71 2.32 0.52
C THR A 134 -9.17 0.93 0.14
N THR A 135 -8.26 -0.05 0.25
CA THR A 135 -8.59 -1.44 -0.02
C THR A 135 -8.65 -2.25 1.26
N VAL A 136 -9.52 -3.23 1.29
CA VAL A 136 -9.65 -4.19 2.39
C VAL A 136 -9.46 -5.58 1.78
N SER A 137 -8.44 -6.28 2.21
CA SER A 137 -8.10 -7.64 1.78
C SER A 137 -8.35 -8.63 2.90
N VAL A 138 -8.99 -9.75 2.61
CA VAL A 138 -9.37 -10.76 3.61
C VAL A 138 -8.68 -12.09 3.31
N VAL A 139 -7.96 -12.58 4.30
CA VAL A 139 -7.34 -13.92 4.29
C VAL A 139 -7.96 -14.77 5.40
N ASN A 140 -8.53 -15.91 5.03
CA ASN A 140 -9.23 -16.79 5.97
C ASN A 140 -8.26 -17.69 6.78
N SER A 141 -8.83 -18.42 7.76
CA SER A 141 -8.08 -19.36 8.61
C SER A 141 -7.40 -20.51 7.85
N LYS A 142 -7.80 -20.75 6.58
CA LYS A 142 -7.16 -21.73 5.68
C LYS A 142 -6.01 -21.13 4.87
N LYS A 143 -5.55 -19.91 5.20
CA LYS A 143 -4.51 -19.17 4.48
C LYS A 143 -4.85 -18.87 3.02
N GLN A 144 -6.12 -18.62 2.73
CA GLN A 144 -6.63 -18.32 1.39
C GLN A 144 -7.04 -16.85 1.33
N TYR A 145 -6.63 -16.15 0.28
CA TYR A 145 -7.16 -14.83 -0.07
C TYR A 145 -8.56 -15.02 -0.66
N ILE A 146 -9.58 -14.59 0.05
CA ILE A 146 -10.96 -14.86 -0.33
C ILE A 146 -11.69 -13.67 -0.97
N GLY A 147 -11.06 -12.51 -1.00
CA GLY A 147 -11.64 -11.30 -1.58
C GLY A 147 -11.42 -10.08 -0.70
N GLY A 148 -12.23 -9.05 -0.92
CA GLY A 148 -12.12 -7.82 -0.16
C GLY A 148 -13.04 -6.72 -0.64
N MET A 149 -12.72 -5.48 -0.28
CA MET A 149 -13.49 -4.28 -0.63
C MET A 149 -12.57 -3.21 -1.19
N ILE A 150 -13.11 -2.36 -2.05
CA ILE A 150 -12.43 -1.17 -2.57
C ILE A 150 -13.32 0.04 -2.27
N LEU A 151 -12.75 1.00 -1.54
CA LEU A 151 -13.41 2.24 -1.18
C LEU A 151 -12.67 3.42 -1.81
N PRO A 152 -13.33 4.56 -2.03
CA PRO A 152 -12.63 5.79 -2.37
C PRO A 152 -11.61 6.12 -1.27
N GLY A 153 -10.37 6.40 -1.66
CA GLY A 153 -9.38 6.88 -0.71
C GLY A 153 -9.77 8.26 -0.14
N ILE A 154 -9.20 8.60 1.00
CA ILE A 154 -9.54 9.83 1.73
C ILE A 154 -9.27 11.08 0.88
N GLY A 155 -8.13 11.11 0.15
CA GLY A 155 -7.81 12.21 -0.75
C GLY A 155 -8.85 12.37 -1.86
N ILE A 156 -9.19 11.28 -2.55
CA ILE A 156 -10.21 11.28 -3.61
C ILE A 156 -11.57 11.76 -3.07
N SER A 157 -11.97 11.29 -1.89
CA SER A 157 -13.24 11.68 -1.25
C SER A 157 -13.26 13.17 -0.95
N LEU A 158 -12.15 13.72 -0.44
CA LEU A 158 -12.03 15.13 -0.13
C LEU A 158 -12.00 16.00 -1.40
N ASP A 159 -11.26 15.57 -2.43
CA ASP A 159 -11.20 16.27 -3.72
C ASP A 159 -12.57 16.28 -4.40
N ALA A 160 -13.31 15.16 -4.37
CA ALA A 160 -14.65 15.07 -4.92
C ALA A 160 -15.64 16.00 -4.18
N LEU A 161 -15.52 16.11 -2.85
CA LEU A 161 -16.35 16.98 -2.03
C LEU A 161 -16.08 18.46 -2.36
N THR A 162 -14.81 18.86 -2.39
CA THR A 162 -14.41 20.25 -2.67
C THR A 162 -14.70 20.68 -4.10
N ALA A 163 -14.54 19.76 -5.07
CA ALA A 163 -14.84 20.04 -6.47
C ALA A 163 -16.33 20.24 -6.75
N ARG A 164 -17.23 19.67 -5.92
CA ARG A 164 -18.68 19.72 -6.13
C ARG A 164 -19.43 20.65 -5.18
N ALA A 165 -18.80 21.08 -4.10
CA ALA A 165 -19.40 21.98 -3.11
C ALA A 165 -18.69 23.34 -3.15
N SER A 166 -19.25 24.30 -3.89
CA SER A 166 -18.62 25.59 -4.20
C SER A 166 -18.19 26.44 -2.99
N GLN A 167 -18.75 26.17 -1.82
CA GLN A 167 -18.40 26.88 -0.57
C GLN A 167 -17.35 26.14 0.28
N LEU A 168 -16.92 24.94 -0.13
CA LEU A 168 -15.93 24.16 0.59
C LEU A 168 -14.56 24.31 -0.07
N SER A 169 -13.57 24.73 0.71
CA SER A 169 -12.18 24.82 0.28
C SER A 169 -11.39 23.55 0.67
N GLY A 170 -10.26 23.31 0.00
CA GLY A 170 -9.35 22.25 0.40
C GLY A 170 -8.89 22.40 1.85
N ILE A 171 -8.79 21.28 2.54
CA ILE A 171 -8.33 21.19 3.93
C ILE A 171 -7.16 20.20 4.04
N SER A 172 -6.34 20.37 5.07
CA SER A 172 -5.38 19.34 5.48
C SER A 172 -6.08 18.21 6.24
N ILE A 173 -5.62 16.97 6.06
CA ILE A 173 -6.13 15.80 6.79
C ILE A 173 -5.42 15.74 8.15
N ASP A 174 -5.90 16.55 9.10
CA ASP A 174 -5.42 16.60 10.47
C ASP A 174 -6.58 16.37 11.43
N ALA A 175 -6.26 15.91 12.65
CA ALA A 175 -7.29 15.70 13.68
C ALA A 175 -8.01 17.00 14.03
N PRO A 176 -9.35 17.01 14.03
CA PRO A 176 -10.13 18.14 14.50
C PRO A 176 -10.00 18.27 16.02
N LYS A 177 -10.27 19.45 16.56
CA LYS A 177 -10.26 19.68 18.01
C LYS A 177 -11.38 18.92 18.73
N HIS A 178 -12.51 18.76 18.06
CA HIS A 178 -13.70 18.11 18.59
C HIS A 178 -14.38 17.28 17.50
N VAL A 179 -15.09 16.21 17.91
CA VAL A 179 -15.92 15.40 17.00
C VAL A 179 -17.00 16.27 16.35
N ILE A 180 -17.60 17.18 17.12
CA ILE A 180 -18.58 18.14 16.59
C ILE A 180 -17.83 19.41 16.21
N GLY A 181 -17.59 19.60 14.90
CA GLY A 181 -16.97 20.83 14.37
C GLY A 181 -17.86 22.05 14.59
N ARG A 182 -17.25 23.22 14.84
CA ARG A 182 -17.98 24.48 15.09
C ARG A 182 -17.79 25.52 13.98
N ASN A 183 -17.07 25.18 12.94
CA ASN A 183 -16.92 25.93 11.69
C ASN A 183 -16.73 24.96 10.54
N THR A 184 -16.84 25.45 9.30
CA THR A 184 -16.79 24.61 8.09
C THR A 184 -15.53 23.73 8.03
N ILE A 185 -14.35 24.30 8.32
CA ILE A 185 -13.07 23.56 8.29
C ILE A 185 -13.06 22.42 9.31
N GLU A 186 -13.45 22.71 10.55
CA GLU A 186 -13.51 21.69 11.61
C GLU A 186 -14.59 20.63 11.32
N CYS A 187 -15.73 21.02 10.74
CA CYS A 187 -16.75 20.08 10.30
C CYS A 187 -16.23 19.15 9.20
N MET A 188 -15.51 19.68 8.22
CA MET A 188 -14.90 18.89 7.14
C MET A 188 -13.83 17.94 7.67
N LYS A 189 -12.91 18.44 8.52
CA LYS A 189 -11.88 17.60 9.16
C LYS A 189 -12.49 16.46 9.97
N SER A 190 -13.49 16.78 10.79
CA SER A 190 -14.21 15.82 11.61
C SER A 190 -14.94 14.78 10.75
N GLY A 191 -15.66 15.25 9.73
CA GLY A 191 -16.38 14.38 8.79
C GLY A 191 -15.44 13.39 8.11
N VAL A 192 -14.34 13.87 7.52
CA VAL A 192 -13.36 13.03 6.82
C VAL A 192 -12.73 12.01 7.76
N LEU A 193 -12.26 12.42 8.93
CA LEU A 193 -11.53 11.54 9.84
C LEU A 193 -12.44 10.50 10.48
N TYR A 194 -13.52 10.93 11.10
CA TYR A 194 -14.39 10.02 11.86
C TYR A 194 -15.29 9.16 10.98
N SER A 195 -15.67 9.62 9.77
CA SER A 195 -16.40 8.75 8.85
C SER A 195 -15.55 7.58 8.37
N ASN A 196 -14.26 7.83 8.06
CA ASN A 196 -13.34 6.75 7.68
C ASN A 196 -13.07 5.80 8.84
N ALA A 197 -12.80 6.31 10.05
CA ALA A 197 -12.60 5.46 11.22
C ALA A 197 -13.85 4.59 11.52
N ALA A 198 -15.05 5.19 11.50
CA ALA A 198 -16.29 4.46 11.70
C ALA A 198 -16.59 3.44 10.59
N ALA A 199 -16.25 3.76 9.33
CA ALA A 199 -16.39 2.82 8.22
C ALA A 199 -15.48 1.61 8.42
N ILE A 200 -14.21 1.82 8.82
CA ILE A 200 -13.24 0.75 9.10
C ILE A 200 -13.74 -0.13 10.24
N ASP A 201 -14.13 0.45 11.37
CA ASP A 201 -14.69 -0.31 12.50
C ASP A 201 -15.89 -1.17 12.07
N GLY A 202 -16.82 -0.58 11.30
CA GLY A 202 -18.00 -1.28 10.81
C GLY A 202 -17.70 -2.33 9.72
N ILE A 203 -16.66 -2.16 8.93
CA ILE A 203 -16.20 -3.15 7.94
C ILE A 203 -15.60 -4.36 8.66
N ILE A 204 -14.76 -4.13 9.67
CA ILE A 204 -14.16 -5.20 10.47
C ILE A 204 -15.26 -6.05 11.09
N ASP A 205 -16.28 -5.42 11.72
CA ASP A 205 -17.41 -6.16 12.32
C ASP A 205 -18.13 -7.03 11.31
N ARG A 206 -18.42 -6.53 10.10
CA ARG A 206 -19.11 -7.27 9.05
C ARG A 206 -18.29 -8.43 8.50
N VAL A 207 -16.97 -8.22 8.32
CA VAL A 207 -16.08 -9.29 7.85
C VAL A 207 -15.96 -10.39 8.91
N GLU A 208 -15.82 -10.04 10.18
CA GLU A 208 -15.78 -11.02 11.28
C GLU A 208 -17.11 -11.77 11.43
N GLU A 209 -18.24 -11.07 11.24
CA GLU A 209 -19.57 -11.70 11.24
C GLU A 209 -19.72 -12.71 10.09
N GLU A 210 -19.27 -12.37 8.88
CA GLU A 210 -19.32 -13.27 7.71
C GLU A 210 -18.39 -14.46 7.86
N LEU A 211 -17.19 -14.26 8.41
CA LEU A 211 -16.23 -15.33 8.69
C LEU A 211 -16.65 -16.23 9.87
N GLY A 212 -17.44 -15.72 10.79
CA GLY A 212 -17.80 -16.38 12.06
C GLY A 212 -16.64 -16.45 13.07
N GLU A 213 -15.57 -15.70 12.88
CA GLU A 213 -14.37 -15.71 13.73
C GLU A 213 -13.70 -14.32 13.79
N LYS A 214 -12.92 -14.08 14.85
CA LYS A 214 -12.15 -12.85 15.02
C LYS A 214 -10.93 -12.83 14.12
N THR A 215 -10.54 -11.64 13.66
CA THR A 215 -9.43 -11.43 12.74
C THR A 215 -8.31 -10.61 13.36
N THR A 216 -7.08 -10.85 12.92
CA THR A 216 -5.99 -9.89 13.10
C THR A 216 -6.18 -8.79 12.06
N VAL A 217 -6.23 -7.53 12.49
CA VAL A 217 -6.41 -6.39 11.59
C VAL A 217 -5.12 -5.62 11.44
N ILE A 218 -4.67 -5.47 10.19
CA ILE A 218 -3.42 -4.81 9.84
C ILE A 218 -3.76 -3.62 8.95
N ALA A 219 -3.19 -2.46 9.24
CA ALA A 219 -3.32 -1.28 8.39
C ALA A 219 -1.96 -0.86 7.84
N THR A 220 -1.96 -0.49 6.56
CA THR A 220 -0.81 0.07 5.85
C THR A 220 -1.24 1.26 4.99
N GLY A 221 -0.30 1.86 4.27
CA GLY A 221 -0.57 3.01 3.41
C GLY A 221 -0.30 4.36 4.08
N GLY A 222 -0.22 5.40 3.26
CA GLY A 222 0.27 6.71 3.69
C GLY A 222 -0.63 7.47 4.66
N LEU A 223 -1.91 7.12 4.74
CA LEU A 223 -2.89 7.75 5.63
C LEU A 223 -3.32 6.87 6.81
N ALA A 224 -2.87 5.61 6.85
CA ALA A 224 -3.27 4.64 7.86
C ALA A 224 -3.08 5.17 9.29
N LYS A 225 -1.87 5.64 9.61
CA LYS A 225 -1.53 6.15 10.95
C LYS A 225 -2.47 7.25 11.46
N LYS A 226 -2.94 8.12 10.54
CA LYS A 226 -3.83 9.23 10.91
C LYS A 226 -5.24 8.76 11.25
N ILE A 227 -5.70 7.68 10.64
CA ILE A 227 -7.08 7.19 10.76
C ILE A 227 -7.23 6.18 11.87
N ILE A 228 -6.33 5.19 11.94
CA ILE A 228 -6.46 4.07 12.89
C ILE A 228 -6.44 4.52 14.35
N SER A 229 -5.75 5.64 14.66
CA SER A 229 -5.76 6.21 16.01
C SER A 229 -7.13 6.70 16.48
N HIS A 230 -8.11 6.78 15.58
CA HIS A 230 -9.50 7.17 15.84
C HIS A 230 -10.49 6.01 15.69
N CYS A 231 -10.03 4.84 15.30
CA CYS A 231 -10.81 3.62 15.29
C CYS A 231 -11.03 3.08 16.71
N LYS A 232 -12.10 2.35 16.91
CA LYS A 232 -12.43 1.66 18.17
C LYS A 232 -11.86 0.25 18.23
N LYS A 233 -11.56 -0.31 17.07
CA LYS A 233 -10.97 -1.64 16.93
C LYS A 233 -9.46 -1.59 17.12
N GLU A 234 -8.90 -2.67 17.61
CA GLU A 234 -7.45 -2.86 17.66
C GLU A 234 -6.93 -3.13 16.25
N ILE A 235 -6.04 -2.27 15.76
CA ILE A 235 -5.49 -2.32 14.42
C ILE A 235 -3.97 -2.15 14.50
N ILE A 236 -3.25 -3.09 13.95
CA ILE A 236 -1.79 -3.08 13.89
C ILE A 236 -1.35 -2.20 12.72
N LEU A 237 -0.54 -1.18 12.96
CA LEU A 237 0.07 -0.39 11.89
C LEU A 237 1.35 -1.08 11.40
N ASP A 238 1.41 -1.39 10.11
CA ASP A 238 2.61 -1.91 9.45
C ASP A 238 2.91 -1.06 8.19
N GLU A 239 3.80 -0.07 8.36
CA GLU A 239 4.09 0.91 7.31
C GLU A 239 4.94 0.33 6.16
N ASP A 240 5.60 -0.79 6.36
CA ASP A 240 6.45 -1.48 5.38
C ASP A 240 5.92 -2.85 4.93
N LEU A 241 4.64 -3.14 5.22
CA LEU A 241 3.97 -4.41 4.90
C LEU A 241 4.21 -4.83 3.43
N LEU A 242 3.96 -3.94 2.50
CA LEU A 242 4.13 -4.20 1.07
C LEU A 242 5.57 -4.58 0.72
N LEU A 243 6.57 -3.88 1.27
CA LEU A 243 7.98 -4.18 1.02
C LEU A 243 8.38 -5.55 1.58
N LYS A 244 7.85 -5.93 2.75
CA LYS A 244 8.03 -7.27 3.33
C LYS A 244 7.47 -8.34 2.42
N GLY A 245 6.27 -8.12 1.87
CA GLY A 245 5.67 -9.04 0.90
C GLY A 245 6.51 -9.21 -0.36
N LEU A 246 7.00 -8.12 -0.91
CA LEU A 246 7.89 -8.15 -2.06
C LEU A 246 9.20 -8.90 -1.77
N LEU A 247 9.77 -8.74 -0.57
CA LEU A 247 10.95 -9.47 -0.14
C LEU A 247 10.68 -10.99 -0.09
N VAL A 248 9.57 -11.41 0.51
CA VAL A 248 9.17 -12.82 0.57
C VAL A 248 8.99 -13.40 -0.82
N ILE A 249 8.29 -12.68 -1.71
CA ILE A 249 8.05 -13.10 -3.10
C ILE A 249 9.38 -13.21 -3.86
N TYR A 250 10.25 -12.20 -3.75
CA TYR A 250 11.56 -12.24 -4.42
C TYR A 250 12.36 -13.47 -4.01
N LYS A 251 12.42 -13.79 -2.73
CA LYS A 251 13.15 -14.96 -2.21
C LYS A 251 12.59 -16.29 -2.69
N LYS A 252 11.27 -16.39 -2.88
CA LYS A 252 10.64 -17.61 -3.42
C LYS A 252 10.95 -17.87 -4.89
N ASN A 253 11.45 -16.87 -5.61
CA ASN A 253 11.74 -16.95 -7.06
C ASN A 253 13.24 -16.88 -7.39
N LYS A 254 14.09 -16.74 -6.39
CA LYS A 254 15.54 -16.80 -6.50
C LYS A 254 16.05 -18.22 -6.19
#